data_388bca2e8743e7b2a8066a632ad72f0d
#
_entry.id   388bca2e8743e7b2a8066a632ad72f0d
#
_cell.length_a   1.000
_cell.length_b   1.000
_cell.length_c   1.000
_cell.angle_alpha   90.00
_cell.angle_beta   90.00
_cell.angle_gamma   90.00
#
_symmetry.space_group_name_H-M   'P 1'
#
loop_
_entity.id
_entity.type
_entity.pdbx_description
1 polymer ?
#
loop_
_entity_poly.entity_id
_entity_poly.type
_entity_poly.pdbx_seq_one_letter_code
_entity_poly.pdbx_strand_id
1 'polypeptide(L)'
;SYGTAKETDDESGMKDFYDIRRDAKNGKCVLFFVSMQYLRLSKLIGGKKDDSQEKKDILNYDWDLVIIDEAHEGTQTDLGEGVINYLHKNGTFMLHLSGTPFNLLDKFKSEQIYNWDYIKEQQYKRQWDEDHKNKKASKSPSLFDAVDDEEEEVNPYRELPRMEILTFRLSEMTDAKAIKDAATGEFSFTEFFRVKTGHDVPKEERGKFLHEEQVLAFIKKLCQTSADSHYPFSNDDYRKCFRHTLWVVPGVKEAQALKKLLERTPLCTKLEFKVVNVAGNSEDDEQRGDALDKVLKAIGIDKKSGSDDSDQTRTITLSCGRLTTGVTVRPWTAVLYLKGSDTTAASTYMQTIFRVQSPHTINGMMKSKCYVFDFAPERALT
;
A
#
# COMPACT_ATOMS: atom_id res chain seq x y z
N SER A 1 10.92 -9.43 -7.81
CA SER A 1 11.22 -10.78 -8.25
C SER A 1 10.27 -11.69 -7.54
N TYR A 2 9.40 -12.28 -8.29
CA TYR A 2 8.81 -13.52 -7.80
C TYR A 2 9.98 -14.50 -7.82
N GLY A 3 10.64 -14.59 -6.67
CA GLY A 3 11.64 -15.60 -6.47
C GLY A 3 10.98 -16.92 -6.80
N THR A 4 11.70 -17.77 -7.48
CA THR A 4 11.44 -19.21 -7.44
C THR A 4 10.97 -19.52 -6.02
N ALA A 5 9.71 -19.94 -5.85
CA ALA A 5 9.19 -20.27 -4.54
C ALA A 5 10.16 -21.27 -3.95
N LYS A 6 10.81 -20.89 -2.86
CA LYS A 6 11.53 -21.87 -2.04
C LYS A 6 10.48 -22.87 -1.60
N GLU A 7 10.78 -24.12 -1.89
CA GLU A 7 10.05 -25.28 -1.46
C GLU A 7 9.42 -25.08 -0.09
N THR A 8 8.13 -24.88 -0.08
CA THR A 8 7.32 -25.31 1.05
C THR A 8 7.10 -26.80 0.84
N ASP A 9 7.29 -27.61 1.84
CA ASP A 9 7.12 -29.08 1.85
C ASP A 9 5.68 -29.56 1.53
N ASP A 10 5.01 -28.89 0.62
CA ASP A 10 3.78 -29.33 0.02
C ASP A 10 4.12 -29.94 -1.34
N GLU A 11 3.78 -31.22 -1.55
CA GLU A 11 4.02 -32.02 -2.76
C GLU A 11 3.38 -31.48 -4.07
N SER A 12 2.87 -30.26 -4.10
CA SER A 12 2.56 -29.52 -5.32
C SER A 12 3.79 -28.76 -5.81
N GLY A 13 4.83 -29.47 -6.19
CA GLY A 13 6.03 -28.90 -6.77
C GLY A 13 5.69 -27.92 -7.89
N MET A 14 6.23 -26.70 -7.79
CA MET A 14 6.10 -25.67 -8.82
C MET A 14 6.66 -26.25 -10.13
N LYS A 15 5.77 -26.50 -11.11
CA LYS A 15 6.16 -27.06 -12.42
C LYS A 15 7.03 -26.05 -13.16
N ASP A 16 8.09 -26.54 -13.77
CA ASP A 16 8.89 -25.70 -14.66
C ASP A 16 8.13 -25.36 -15.95
N PHE A 17 8.70 -24.45 -16.76
CA PHE A 17 8.07 -24.03 -18.02
C PHE A 17 7.80 -25.22 -18.97
N TYR A 18 8.65 -26.23 -18.99
CA TYR A 18 8.52 -27.37 -19.88
C TYR A 18 7.39 -28.31 -19.44
N ASP A 19 7.19 -28.49 -18.13
CA ASP A 19 6.06 -29.24 -17.59
C ASP A 19 4.74 -28.56 -17.89
N ILE A 20 4.67 -27.23 -17.73
CA ILE A 20 3.51 -26.40 -18.07
C ILE A 20 3.19 -26.53 -19.56
N ARG A 21 4.20 -26.43 -20.42
CA ARG A 21 4.04 -26.58 -21.87
C ARG A 21 3.52 -27.98 -22.25
N ARG A 22 3.97 -29.02 -21.57
CA ARG A 22 3.46 -30.38 -21.75
C ARG A 22 1.99 -30.50 -21.34
N ASP A 23 1.61 -29.92 -20.20
CA ASP A 23 0.24 -29.90 -19.72
C ASP A 23 -0.69 -29.14 -20.67
N ALA A 24 -0.25 -28.00 -21.22
CA ALA A 24 -1.00 -27.22 -22.20
C ALA A 24 -1.25 -28.05 -23.48
N LYS A 25 -0.24 -28.78 -23.99
CA LYS A 25 -0.40 -29.67 -25.14
C LYS A 25 -1.40 -30.82 -24.91
N ASN A 26 -1.60 -31.19 -23.65
CA ASN A 26 -2.59 -32.21 -23.23
C ASN A 26 -3.97 -31.59 -22.95
N GLY A 27 -4.20 -30.33 -23.35
CA GLY A 27 -5.49 -29.65 -23.23
C GLY A 27 -5.81 -29.14 -21.83
N LYS A 28 -4.82 -29.05 -20.94
CA LYS A 28 -5.01 -28.41 -19.62
C LYS A 28 -4.87 -26.90 -19.73
N CYS A 29 -5.70 -26.17 -18.97
CA CYS A 29 -5.48 -24.75 -18.73
C CYS A 29 -4.26 -24.58 -17.81
N VAL A 30 -3.31 -23.74 -18.22
CA VAL A 30 -2.07 -23.52 -17.48
C VAL A 30 -1.84 -22.01 -17.25
N LEU A 31 -1.28 -21.68 -16.10
CA LEU A 31 -0.92 -20.33 -15.72
C LEU A 31 0.57 -20.27 -15.39
N PHE A 32 1.28 -19.32 -16.02
CA PHE A 32 2.71 -19.16 -15.82
C PHE A 32 3.02 -17.72 -15.37
N PHE A 33 3.72 -17.57 -14.26
CA PHE A 33 4.13 -16.29 -13.72
C PHE A 33 5.60 -16.01 -14.07
N VAL A 34 5.86 -14.84 -14.61
CA VAL A 34 7.22 -14.41 -14.92
C VAL A 34 7.40 -12.92 -14.63
N SER A 35 8.57 -12.54 -14.14
CA SER A 35 8.88 -11.13 -13.89
C SER A 35 9.17 -10.40 -15.22
N MET A 36 8.56 -9.24 -15.41
CA MET A 36 8.87 -8.32 -16.51
C MET A 36 10.37 -7.96 -16.53
N GLN A 37 10.99 -7.78 -15.35
CA GLN A 37 12.41 -7.49 -15.23
C GLN A 37 13.29 -8.62 -15.73
N TYR A 38 12.87 -9.88 -15.55
CA TYR A 38 13.58 -11.04 -16.08
C TYR A 38 13.54 -11.06 -17.60
N LEU A 39 12.39 -10.77 -18.21
CA LEU A 39 12.21 -10.79 -19.66
C LEU A 39 12.92 -9.62 -20.36
N ARG A 40 12.80 -8.39 -19.86
CA ARG A 40 13.39 -7.19 -20.48
C ARG A 40 14.92 -7.18 -20.57
N LEU A 41 15.60 -8.05 -19.83
CA LEU A 41 17.05 -8.21 -19.94
C LEU A 41 17.46 -9.05 -21.16
N SER A 42 16.51 -9.65 -21.88
CA SER A 42 16.76 -10.51 -23.03
C SER A 42 17.36 -9.76 -24.21
N LYS A 43 18.34 -10.37 -24.88
CA LYS A 43 18.90 -9.86 -26.17
C LYS A 43 17.84 -9.86 -27.26
N LEU A 44 16.84 -10.74 -27.23
CA LEU A 44 15.75 -10.81 -28.22
C LEU A 44 14.95 -9.50 -28.33
N ILE A 45 14.94 -8.73 -27.24
CA ILE A 45 14.22 -7.46 -27.15
C ILE A 45 15.14 -6.26 -26.96
N GLY A 46 16.45 -6.41 -27.20
CA GLY A 46 17.45 -5.33 -27.07
C GLY A 46 18.11 -5.23 -25.69
N GLY A 47 17.88 -6.18 -24.79
CA GLY A 47 18.58 -6.28 -23.51
C GLY A 47 20.04 -6.68 -23.66
N LYS A 48 20.82 -6.60 -22.58
CA LYS A 48 22.29 -6.81 -22.60
C LYS A 48 22.74 -8.20 -22.15
N LYS A 49 21.86 -9.03 -21.61
CA LYS A 49 22.22 -10.36 -21.09
C LYS A 49 21.94 -11.46 -22.11
N ASP A 50 22.82 -12.45 -22.15
CA ASP A 50 22.56 -13.67 -22.89
C ASP A 50 21.37 -14.40 -22.31
N ASP A 51 20.52 -14.92 -23.20
CA ASP A 51 19.30 -15.58 -22.80
C ASP A 51 19.55 -17.07 -22.50
N SER A 52 19.02 -17.53 -21.39
CA SER A 52 18.82 -18.98 -21.17
C SER A 52 17.86 -19.52 -22.24
N GLN A 53 17.96 -20.81 -22.53
CA GLN A 53 17.02 -21.46 -23.47
C GLN A 53 15.57 -21.30 -23.00
N GLU A 54 15.31 -21.46 -21.69
CA GLU A 54 14.01 -21.25 -21.09
C GLU A 54 13.43 -19.86 -21.37
N LYS A 55 14.23 -18.78 -21.21
CA LYS A 55 13.78 -17.41 -21.51
C LYS A 55 13.40 -17.22 -22.96
N LYS A 56 14.19 -17.79 -23.88
CA LYS A 56 13.87 -17.79 -25.32
C LYS A 56 12.57 -18.52 -25.59
N ASP A 57 12.38 -19.67 -24.94
CA ASP A 57 11.21 -20.50 -25.12
C ASP A 57 9.94 -19.83 -24.57
N ILE A 58 10.05 -19.13 -23.43
CA ILE A 58 8.95 -18.32 -22.85
C ILE A 58 8.55 -17.20 -23.81
N LEU A 59 9.53 -16.43 -24.31
CA LEU A 59 9.29 -15.33 -25.25
C LEU A 59 8.73 -15.81 -26.59
N ASN A 60 9.19 -16.98 -27.09
CA ASN A 60 8.74 -17.54 -28.36
C ASN A 60 7.44 -18.34 -28.28
N TYR A 61 6.95 -18.65 -27.07
CA TYR A 61 5.71 -19.38 -26.91
C TYR A 61 4.49 -18.57 -27.41
N ASP A 62 3.52 -19.24 -27.98
CA ASP A 62 2.28 -18.62 -28.44
C ASP A 62 1.26 -18.67 -27.29
N TRP A 63 1.23 -17.60 -26.51
CA TRP A 63 0.32 -17.44 -25.37
C TRP A 63 -1.06 -17.04 -25.85
N ASP A 64 -2.12 -17.68 -25.33
CA ASP A 64 -3.50 -17.28 -25.61
C ASP A 64 -3.84 -15.95 -24.92
N LEU A 65 -3.35 -15.76 -23.68
CA LEU A 65 -3.57 -14.56 -22.88
C LEU A 65 -2.28 -14.17 -22.16
N VAL A 66 -1.94 -12.90 -22.24
CA VAL A 66 -0.87 -12.27 -21.45
C VAL A 66 -1.48 -11.22 -20.54
N ILE A 67 -1.31 -11.41 -19.24
CA ILE A 67 -1.76 -10.45 -18.22
C ILE A 67 -0.54 -9.68 -17.70
N ILE A 68 -0.57 -8.35 -17.80
CA ILE A 68 0.48 -7.47 -17.30
C ILE A 68 -0.06 -6.77 -16.06
N ASP A 69 0.42 -7.21 -14.90
CA ASP A 69 0.08 -6.59 -13.64
C ASP A 69 0.95 -5.35 -13.39
N GLU A 70 0.41 -4.35 -12.69
CA GLU A 70 1.04 -3.04 -12.46
C GLU A 70 1.61 -2.43 -13.76
N ALA A 71 0.80 -2.48 -14.82
CA ALA A 71 1.22 -2.11 -16.18
C ALA A 71 1.75 -0.67 -16.31
N HIS A 72 1.48 0.21 -15.33
CA HIS A 72 2.06 1.56 -15.26
C HIS A 72 3.54 1.55 -14.84
N GLU A 73 4.04 0.45 -14.24
CA GLU A 73 5.43 0.29 -13.84
C GLU A 73 6.22 -0.47 -14.90
N GLY A 74 7.28 0.14 -15.41
CA GLY A 74 8.24 -0.54 -16.30
C GLY A 74 7.78 -0.81 -17.73
N THR A 75 6.51 -0.63 -18.08
CA THR A 75 6.02 -0.79 -19.46
C THR A 75 6.26 0.44 -20.33
N GLN A 76 6.65 1.56 -19.73
CA GLN A 76 6.95 2.81 -20.42
C GLN A 76 8.43 2.95 -20.83
N THR A 77 9.26 1.97 -20.51
CA THR A 77 10.64 1.92 -20.98
C THR A 77 10.70 1.20 -22.33
N ASP A 78 11.62 1.58 -23.20
CA ASP A 78 11.83 0.94 -24.52
C ASP A 78 11.93 -0.59 -24.40
N LEU A 79 12.59 -1.09 -23.35
CA LEU A 79 12.72 -2.53 -23.12
C LEU A 79 11.41 -3.16 -22.62
N GLY A 80 10.63 -2.43 -21.82
CA GLY A 80 9.31 -2.89 -21.36
C GLY A 80 8.31 -2.99 -22.51
N GLU A 81 8.26 -1.97 -23.36
CA GLU A 81 7.46 -1.99 -24.60
C GLU A 81 7.94 -3.08 -25.55
N GLY A 82 9.25 -3.31 -25.63
CA GLY A 82 9.83 -4.40 -26.40
C GLY A 82 9.32 -5.78 -25.97
N VAL A 83 9.20 -6.04 -24.65
CA VAL A 83 8.62 -7.30 -24.14
C VAL A 83 7.16 -7.44 -24.55
N ILE A 84 6.37 -6.37 -24.36
CA ILE A 84 4.94 -6.38 -24.70
C ILE A 84 4.74 -6.67 -26.18
N ASN A 85 5.44 -5.94 -27.04
CA ASN A 85 5.35 -6.11 -28.48
C ASN A 85 5.79 -7.51 -28.93
N TYR A 86 6.80 -8.07 -28.27
CA TYR A 86 7.30 -9.41 -28.59
C TYR A 86 6.33 -10.52 -28.19
N LEU A 87 5.64 -10.36 -27.04
CA LEU A 87 4.64 -11.30 -26.55
C LEU A 87 3.29 -11.16 -27.26
N HIS A 88 2.97 -9.99 -27.81
CA HIS A 88 1.74 -9.71 -28.52
C HIS A 88 1.79 -10.27 -29.95
N LYS A 89 1.48 -11.53 -30.08
CA LYS A 89 1.42 -12.24 -31.37
C LYS A 89 -0.02 -12.33 -31.90
N ASN A 90 -0.14 -12.76 -33.14
CA ASN A 90 -1.45 -13.01 -33.74
C ASN A 90 -2.23 -14.07 -32.93
N GLY A 91 -3.38 -13.69 -32.38
CA GLY A 91 -4.20 -14.56 -31.53
C GLY A 91 -3.96 -14.42 -30.03
N THR A 92 -2.94 -13.67 -29.58
CA THR A 92 -2.70 -13.40 -28.16
C THR A 92 -3.60 -12.26 -27.68
N PHE A 93 -4.41 -12.51 -26.65
CA PHE A 93 -5.12 -11.45 -25.93
C PHE A 93 -4.20 -10.79 -24.91
N MET A 94 -4.23 -9.45 -24.85
CA MET A 94 -3.44 -8.68 -23.90
C MET A 94 -4.37 -8.01 -22.87
N LEU A 95 -4.11 -8.24 -21.58
CA LEU A 95 -4.83 -7.60 -20.48
C LEU A 95 -3.84 -6.80 -19.62
N HIS A 96 -4.04 -5.51 -19.55
CA HIS A 96 -3.24 -4.60 -18.70
C HIS A 96 -4.03 -4.27 -17.43
N LEU A 97 -3.44 -4.59 -16.28
CA LEU A 97 -4.00 -4.27 -14.96
C LEU A 97 -3.19 -3.14 -14.34
N SER A 98 -3.86 -2.18 -13.74
CA SER A 98 -3.19 -1.09 -13.03
C SER A 98 -4.12 -0.45 -12.00
N GLY A 99 -3.63 -0.29 -10.77
CA GLY A 99 -4.30 0.48 -9.73
C GLY A 99 -4.18 1.99 -9.92
N THR A 100 -3.19 2.45 -10.72
CA THR A 100 -2.91 3.87 -10.98
C THR A 100 -2.58 4.10 -12.46
N PRO A 101 -3.57 4.00 -13.36
CA PRO A 101 -3.34 3.94 -14.81
C PRO A 101 -3.08 5.29 -15.48
N PHE A 102 -2.71 6.35 -14.72
CA PHE A 102 -2.63 7.73 -15.21
C PHE A 102 -1.82 7.90 -16.52
N ASN A 103 -0.76 7.11 -16.69
CA ASN A 103 0.10 7.19 -17.87
C ASN A 103 -0.24 6.13 -18.95
N LEU A 104 -1.29 5.33 -18.73
CA LEU A 104 -1.67 4.25 -19.65
C LEU A 104 -2.93 4.56 -20.43
N LEU A 105 -3.83 5.39 -19.89
CA LEU A 105 -5.17 5.60 -20.45
C LEU A 105 -5.11 6.11 -21.89
N ASP A 106 -4.17 6.97 -22.23
CA ASP A 106 -4.01 7.53 -23.56
C ASP A 106 -3.57 6.50 -24.62
N LYS A 107 -3.11 5.33 -24.19
CA LYS A 107 -2.68 4.24 -25.09
C LYS A 107 -3.83 3.35 -25.57
N PHE A 108 -5.02 3.51 -24.98
CA PHE A 108 -6.19 2.67 -25.23
C PHE A 108 -7.40 3.50 -25.63
N LYS A 109 -8.28 2.93 -26.46
CA LYS A 109 -9.59 3.52 -26.76
C LYS A 109 -10.52 3.30 -25.58
N SER A 110 -11.52 4.18 -25.42
CA SER A 110 -12.48 4.10 -24.30
C SER A 110 -13.21 2.75 -24.23
N GLU A 111 -13.47 2.10 -25.37
CA GLU A 111 -14.12 0.79 -25.43
C GLU A 111 -13.22 -0.35 -24.95
N GLN A 112 -11.92 -0.12 -24.84
CA GLN A 112 -10.92 -1.09 -24.37
C GLN A 112 -10.63 -0.93 -22.88
N ILE A 113 -11.19 0.09 -22.23
CA ILE A 113 -10.92 0.43 -20.83
C ILE A 113 -12.09 0.03 -19.97
N TYR A 114 -11.85 -0.84 -18.98
CA TYR A 114 -12.78 -1.09 -17.90
C TYR A 114 -12.24 -0.42 -16.64
N ASN A 115 -12.96 0.55 -16.12
CA ASN A 115 -12.59 1.26 -14.89
C ASN A 115 -13.44 0.79 -13.71
N TRP A 116 -12.77 0.31 -12.68
CA TRP A 116 -13.34 0.01 -11.38
C TRP A 116 -12.58 0.81 -10.32
N ASP A 117 -13.19 1.87 -9.82
CA ASP A 117 -12.58 2.79 -8.87
C ASP A 117 -13.29 2.77 -7.50
N TYR A 118 -12.65 3.39 -6.52
CA TYR A 118 -13.16 3.51 -5.16
C TYR A 118 -14.58 4.11 -5.11
N ILE A 119 -14.89 5.10 -5.97
CA ILE A 119 -16.19 5.78 -5.98
C ILE A 119 -17.28 4.80 -6.41
N LYS A 120 -17.06 4.06 -7.50
CA LYS A 120 -17.98 3.02 -7.98
C LYS A 120 -18.20 1.95 -6.92
N GLU A 121 -17.12 1.47 -6.31
CA GLU A 121 -17.19 0.46 -5.26
C GLU A 121 -18.06 0.92 -4.08
N GLN A 122 -17.87 2.15 -3.60
CA GLN A 122 -18.71 2.72 -2.54
C GLN A 122 -20.15 2.99 -2.99
N GLN A 123 -20.39 3.28 -4.27
CA GLN A 123 -21.73 3.40 -4.83
C GLN A 123 -22.43 2.04 -4.87
N TYR A 124 -21.80 0.99 -5.38
CA TYR A 124 -22.36 -0.35 -5.42
C TYR A 124 -22.63 -0.90 -4.02
N LYS A 125 -21.75 -0.62 -3.05
CA LYS A 125 -21.97 -0.97 -1.64
C LYS A 125 -23.29 -0.38 -1.11
N ARG A 126 -23.52 0.91 -1.34
CA ARG A 126 -24.73 1.60 -0.90
C ARG A 126 -25.98 1.10 -1.65
N GLN A 127 -25.88 0.98 -2.97
CA GLN A 127 -26.98 0.50 -3.79
C GLN A 127 -27.42 -0.90 -3.38
N TRP A 128 -26.46 -1.80 -3.12
CA TRP A 128 -26.78 -3.14 -2.65
C TRP A 128 -27.55 -3.11 -1.33
N ASP A 129 -27.12 -2.31 -0.36
CA ASP A 129 -27.78 -2.16 0.93
C ASP A 129 -29.21 -1.59 0.78
N GLU A 130 -29.40 -0.63 -0.12
CA GLU A 130 -30.72 -0.01 -0.40
C GLU A 130 -31.68 -1.02 -1.06
N ASP A 131 -31.23 -1.74 -2.07
CA ASP A 131 -32.01 -2.72 -2.80
C ASP A 131 -32.48 -3.87 -1.89
N HIS A 132 -31.63 -4.31 -0.97
CA HIS A 132 -31.97 -5.40 -0.04
C HIS A 132 -32.80 -4.94 1.15
N LYS A 133 -32.68 -3.69 1.59
CA LYS A 133 -33.60 -3.09 2.57
C LYS A 133 -35.04 -3.01 1.99
N ASN A 134 -35.16 -2.59 0.76
CA ASN A 134 -36.43 -2.47 0.08
C ASN A 134 -37.08 -3.85 -0.15
N LYS A 135 -36.31 -4.89 -0.48
CA LYS A 135 -36.81 -6.27 -0.58
C LYS A 135 -37.33 -6.81 0.74
N LYS A 136 -36.60 -6.56 1.85
CA LYS A 136 -37.06 -6.95 3.21
C LYS A 136 -38.33 -6.21 3.64
N ALA A 137 -38.48 -4.95 3.29
CA ALA A 137 -39.68 -4.15 3.59
C ALA A 137 -40.91 -4.54 2.76
N SER A 138 -40.72 -5.12 1.57
CA SER A 138 -41.82 -5.53 0.68
C SER A 138 -42.33 -6.96 0.93
N LYS A 139 -41.58 -7.81 1.64
CA LYS A 139 -42.07 -9.13 2.10
C LYS A 139 -42.93 -8.90 3.36
N SER A 140 -44.25 -8.72 3.18
CA SER A 140 -45.20 -8.89 4.30
C SER A 140 -45.13 -10.34 4.76
N PRO A 141 -45.02 -10.62 6.08
CA PRO A 141 -44.97 -11.99 6.57
C PRO A 141 -46.31 -12.67 6.23
N SER A 142 -46.28 -13.63 5.31
CA SER A 142 -47.39 -14.52 5.09
C SER A 142 -47.39 -15.57 6.21
N LEU A 143 -48.57 -15.87 6.75
CA LEU A 143 -48.72 -16.84 7.88
C LEU A 143 -48.36 -18.28 7.46
N PHE A 144 -48.04 -18.52 6.16
CA PHE A 144 -47.80 -19.83 5.57
C PHE A 144 -46.46 -19.93 4.84
N ASP A 145 -45.59 -18.94 4.94
CA ASP A 145 -44.24 -19.08 4.38
C ASP A 145 -43.50 -20.12 5.24
N ALA A 146 -43.21 -21.26 4.64
CA ALA A 146 -42.25 -22.19 5.19
C ALA A 146 -40.96 -21.41 5.48
N VAL A 147 -40.29 -21.70 6.59
CA VAL A 147 -38.97 -21.19 6.90
C VAL A 147 -38.03 -21.84 5.88
N ASP A 148 -37.97 -21.27 4.68
CA ASP A 148 -36.86 -21.51 3.79
C ASP A 148 -35.64 -20.88 4.48
N ASP A 149 -34.67 -21.69 4.82
CA ASP A 149 -33.31 -21.27 5.18
C ASP A 149 -32.66 -20.64 3.94
N GLU A 150 -33.23 -19.54 3.42
CA GLU A 150 -32.56 -18.70 2.43
C GLU A 150 -31.33 -18.13 3.14
N GLU A 151 -30.15 -18.63 2.80
CA GLU A 151 -28.89 -18.03 3.23
C GLU A 151 -28.99 -16.51 2.98
N GLU A 152 -28.85 -15.73 4.04
CA GLU A 152 -28.99 -14.28 3.98
C GLU A 152 -27.95 -13.75 2.98
N GLU A 153 -28.37 -13.27 1.81
CA GLU A 153 -27.45 -12.70 0.82
C GLU A 153 -26.66 -11.54 1.47
N VAL A 154 -25.35 -11.71 1.52
CA VAL A 154 -24.45 -10.78 2.18
C VAL A 154 -23.87 -9.82 1.16
N ASN A 155 -23.89 -8.51 1.46
CA ASN A 155 -23.27 -7.50 0.62
C ASN A 155 -21.80 -7.85 0.32
N PRO A 156 -21.42 -8.12 -0.94
CA PRO A 156 -20.06 -8.50 -1.32
C PRO A 156 -19.03 -7.40 -1.03
N TYR A 157 -19.49 -6.14 -0.92
CA TYR A 157 -18.64 -4.97 -0.64
C TYR A 157 -18.61 -4.57 0.83
N ARG A 158 -19.30 -5.29 1.73
CA ARG A 158 -19.46 -4.90 3.14
C ARG A 158 -18.13 -4.71 3.87
N GLU A 159 -17.14 -5.51 3.52
CA GLU A 159 -15.85 -5.56 4.21
C GLU A 159 -14.91 -4.41 3.82
N LEU A 160 -15.21 -3.69 2.73
CA LEU A 160 -14.37 -2.60 2.26
C LEU A 160 -14.59 -1.33 3.10
N PRO A 161 -13.59 -0.86 3.84
CA PRO A 161 -13.74 0.31 4.69
C PRO A 161 -13.87 1.60 3.86
N ARG A 162 -14.70 2.51 4.33
CA ARG A 162 -14.78 3.86 3.77
C ARG A 162 -13.53 4.65 4.15
N MET A 163 -12.91 5.31 3.17
CA MET A 163 -11.75 6.16 3.38
C MET A 163 -12.17 7.59 3.74
N GLU A 164 -11.59 8.13 4.80
CA GLU A 164 -11.71 9.54 5.19
C GLU A 164 -10.32 10.20 5.10
N ILE A 165 -10.21 11.27 4.31
CA ILE A 165 -8.98 12.04 4.15
C ILE A 165 -9.10 13.33 4.94
N LEU A 166 -8.22 13.52 5.91
CA LEU A 166 -8.12 14.70 6.75
C LEU A 166 -6.84 15.45 6.40
N THR A 167 -6.98 16.70 5.97
CA THR A 167 -5.85 17.52 5.55
C THR A 167 -5.52 18.58 6.60
N PHE A 168 -4.23 18.77 6.86
CA PHE A 168 -3.73 19.74 7.82
C PHE A 168 -2.53 20.47 7.24
N ARG A 169 -2.37 21.76 7.55
CA ARG A 169 -1.15 22.48 7.24
C ARG A 169 -0.14 22.32 8.36
N LEU A 170 0.92 21.54 8.12
CA LEU A 170 1.96 21.32 9.11
C LEU A 170 2.61 22.63 9.58
N SER A 171 2.82 23.58 8.67
CA SER A 171 3.36 24.91 8.97
C SER A 171 2.49 25.75 9.93
N GLU A 172 1.18 25.46 9.99
CA GLU A 172 0.24 26.16 10.89
C GLU A 172 0.05 25.43 12.22
N MET A 173 0.27 24.09 12.23
CA MET A 173 0.19 23.29 13.44
C MET A 173 1.35 23.55 14.42
N THR A 174 2.48 23.95 13.88
CA THR A 174 3.69 24.28 14.62
C THR A 174 4.14 25.66 14.18
N ASP A 175 4.85 26.40 15.00
CA ASP A 175 5.42 27.70 14.60
C ASP A 175 6.56 27.56 13.57
N ALA A 176 6.37 26.62 12.63
CA ALA A 176 7.35 26.23 11.62
C ALA A 176 7.26 27.03 10.31
N LYS A 177 6.49 28.12 10.26
CA LYS A 177 6.36 29.00 9.08
C LYS A 177 7.71 29.57 8.59
N ALA A 178 8.70 29.62 9.47
CA ALA A 178 10.06 30.06 9.13
C ALA A 178 10.91 28.95 8.48
N ILE A 179 10.47 27.69 8.53
CA ILE A 179 11.21 26.56 7.94
C ILE A 179 10.83 26.44 6.47
N LYS A 180 11.63 27.07 5.63
CA LYS A 180 11.37 27.23 4.20
C LYS A 180 12.46 26.56 3.39
N ASP A 181 12.08 26.09 2.21
CA ASP A 181 13.03 25.74 1.17
C ASP A 181 13.81 26.97 0.70
N ALA A 182 15.11 26.87 0.55
CA ALA A 182 15.98 27.97 0.16
C ALA A 182 15.73 28.45 -1.27
N ALA A 183 15.24 27.57 -2.16
CA ALA A 183 15.01 27.87 -3.57
C ALA A 183 13.60 28.44 -3.81
N THR A 184 12.57 27.89 -3.15
CA THR A 184 11.17 28.27 -3.39
C THR A 184 10.62 29.29 -2.39
N GLY A 185 11.23 29.40 -1.21
CA GLY A 185 10.73 30.24 -0.12
C GLY A 185 9.46 29.69 0.56
N GLU A 186 9.00 28.50 0.18
CA GLU A 186 7.83 27.83 0.73
C GLU A 186 8.20 26.87 1.86
N PHE A 187 7.19 26.42 2.65
CA PHE A 187 7.43 25.43 3.69
C PHE A 187 7.93 24.12 3.10
N SER A 188 9.01 23.57 3.67
CA SER A 188 9.64 22.35 3.20
C SER A 188 9.58 21.23 4.24
N PHE A 189 8.93 20.12 3.87
CA PHE A 189 8.93 18.89 4.68
C PHE A 189 10.32 18.30 4.84
N THR A 190 11.14 18.36 3.79
CA THR A 190 12.51 17.86 3.81
C THR A 190 13.35 18.68 4.80
N GLU A 191 13.18 19.99 4.83
CA GLU A 191 13.87 20.86 5.78
C GLU A 191 13.33 20.68 7.20
N PHE A 192 12.00 20.60 7.36
CA PHE A 192 11.36 20.37 8.67
C PHE A 192 11.87 19.09 9.36
N PHE A 193 12.01 18.00 8.60
CA PHE A 193 12.52 16.72 9.09
C PHE A 193 14.03 16.55 8.87
N ARG A 194 14.76 17.60 8.54
CA ARG A 194 16.19 17.51 8.27
C ARG A 194 16.96 17.00 9.47
N VAL A 195 17.84 16.03 9.22
CA VAL A 195 18.68 15.40 10.24
C VAL A 195 20.09 15.97 10.21
N LYS A 196 20.64 16.28 11.37
CA LYS A 196 22.03 16.73 11.53
C LYS A 196 23.00 15.59 11.13
N THR A 197 23.76 15.82 10.07
CA THR A 197 24.74 14.87 9.53
C THR A 197 26.02 15.64 9.16
N GLY A 198 27.15 14.92 9.10
CA GLY A 198 28.44 15.52 8.74
C GLY A 198 29.51 15.32 9.79
N HIS A 199 30.76 15.55 9.41
CA HIS A 199 31.91 15.38 10.31
C HIS A 199 32.05 16.57 11.28
N ASP A 200 31.56 17.72 10.92
CA ASP A 200 31.52 18.97 11.65
C ASP A 200 30.45 19.00 12.75
N VAL A 201 29.47 18.08 12.69
CA VAL A 201 28.44 17.94 13.72
C VAL A 201 28.99 17.11 14.90
N PRO A 202 28.84 17.58 16.17
CA PRO A 202 29.20 16.79 17.35
C PRO A 202 28.55 15.41 17.35
N LYS A 203 29.28 14.37 17.80
CA LYS A 203 28.79 12.96 17.76
C LYS A 203 27.45 12.80 18.47
N GLU A 204 27.23 13.48 19.58
CA GLU A 204 26.01 13.46 20.39
C GLU A 204 24.80 14.13 19.70
N GLU A 205 25.05 14.99 18.70
CA GLU A 205 24.02 15.68 17.92
C GLU A 205 23.71 14.99 16.59
N ARG A 206 24.61 14.10 16.12
CA ARG A 206 24.38 13.38 14.85
C ARG A 206 23.17 12.46 14.92
N GLY A 207 22.35 12.54 13.89
CA GLY A 207 21.13 11.76 13.80
C GLY A 207 19.95 12.31 14.60
N LYS A 208 20.06 13.52 15.17
CA LYS A 208 18.94 14.30 15.69
C LYS A 208 18.40 15.23 14.61
N PHE A 209 17.17 15.66 14.76
CA PHE A 209 16.59 16.66 13.87
C PHE A 209 17.27 18.04 14.04
N LEU A 210 17.40 18.76 12.94
CA LEU A 210 17.85 20.14 13.00
C LEU A 210 16.83 21.01 13.76
N HIS A 211 15.54 20.75 13.51
CA HIS A 211 14.37 21.43 14.10
C HIS A 211 13.66 20.50 15.11
N GLU A 212 14.40 19.89 16.05
CA GLU A 212 13.86 18.87 16.96
C GLU A 212 12.71 19.42 17.82
N GLU A 213 12.77 20.66 18.25
CA GLU A 213 11.70 21.31 19.03
C GLU A 213 10.39 21.39 18.26
N GLN A 214 10.45 21.77 16.98
CA GLN A 214 9.28 21.89 16.10
C GLN A 214 8.70 20.51 15.77
N VAL A 215 9.56 19.50 15.52
CA VAL A 215 9.11 18.11 15.32
C VAL A 215 8.46 17.57 16.59
N LEU A 216 9.03 17.85 17.77
CA LEU A 216 8.43 17.46 19.06
C LEU A 216 7.10 18.18 19.30
N ALA A 217 7.00 19.47 18.97
CA ALA A 217 5.75 20.22 19.06
C ALA A 217 4.67 19.62 18.15
N PHE A 218 5.03 19.22 16.92
CA PHE A 218 4.15 18.49 16.01
C PHE A 218 3.63 17.20 16.64
N ILE A 219 4.50 16.35 17.17
CA ILE A 219 4.10 15.09 17.82
C ILE A 219 3.17 15.36 19.01
N LYS A 220 3.47 16.35 19.85
CA LYS A 220 2.61 16.74 20.96
C LYS A 220 1.24 17.20 20.46
N LYS A 221 1.18 17.92 19.33
CA LYS A 221 -0.06 18.40 18.73
C LYS A 221 -0.94 17.24 18.26
N LEU A 222 -0.36 16.18 17.68
CA LEU A 222 -1.09 14.97 17.30
C LEU A 222 -1.80 14.29 18.48
N CYS A 223 -1.26 14.48 19.69
CA CYS A 223 -1.80 13.89 20.94
C CYS A 223 -2.64 14.88 21.75
N GLN A 224 -2.73 16.14 21.32
CA GLN A 224 -3.42 17.17 22.10
C GLN A 224 -4.91 16.88 22.18
N THR A 225 -5.38 16.62 23.39
CA THR A 225 -6.80 16.38 23.65
C THR A 225 -7.60 17.68 23.51
N SER A 226 -8.60 17.66 22.64
CA SER A 226 -9.54 18.74 22.42
C SER A 226 -10.86 18.14 21.95
N ALA A 227 -12.00 18.71 22.35
CA ALA A 227 -13.31 18.27 21.90
C ALA A 227 -13.48 18.38 20.38
N ASP A 228 -12.86 19.38 19.77
CA ASP A 228 -12.97 19.69 18.34
C ASP A 228 -11.76 19.22 17.53
N SER A 229 -10.85 18.47 18.14
CA SER A 229 -9.63 18.02 17.48
C SER A 229 -9.86 16.73 16.70
N HIS A 230 -9.48 16.76 15.42
CA HIS A 230 -9.45 15.58 14.54
C HIS A 230 -8.04 14.97 14.43
N TYR A 231 -7.12 15.31 15.33
CA TYR A 231 -5.77 14.73 15.33
C TYR A 231 -5.78 13.25 15.73
N PRO A 232 -4.91 12.42 15.13
CA PRO A 232 -5.03 10.96 15.18
C PRO A 232 -4.95 10.35 16.57
N PHE A 233 -4.35 11.03 17.56
CA PHE A 233 -4.22 10.50 18.93
C PHE A 233 -4.83 11.43 19.98
N SER A 234 -5.74 12.31 19.56
CA SER A 234 -6.30 13.36 20.42
C SER A 234 -7.34 12.89 21.43
N ASN A 235 -7.99 11.76 21.16
CA ASN A 235 -9.02 11.20 22.06
C ASN A 235 -8.95 9.67 22.11
N ASP A 236 -9.68 9.08 23.05
CA ASP A 236 -9.63 7.63 23.29
C ASP A 236 -10.24 6.80 22.16
N ASP A 237 -11.25 7.31 21.47
CA ASP A 237 -11.88 6.60 20.35
C ASP A 237 -10.94 6.56 19.14
N TYR A 238 -10.24 7.67 18.87
CA TYR A 238 -9.21 7.69 17.85
C TYR A 238 -8.04 6.78 18.20
N ARG A 239 -7.59 6.76 19.47
CA ARG A 239 -6.53 5.86 19.93
C ARG A 239 -6.89 4.38 19.82
N LYS A 240 -8.18 4.03 20.02
CA LYS A 240 -8.68 2.68 19.78
C LYS A 240 -8.74 2.36 18.29
N CYS A 241 -9.20 3.31 17.47
CA CYS A 241 -9.27 3.16 16.02
C CYS A 241 -7.88 3.07 15.39
N PHE A 242 -6.91 3.90 15.82
CA PHE A 242 -5.58 4.02 15.24
C PHE A 242 -4.52 3.21 15.99
N ARG A 243 -4.85 1.97 16.37
CA ARG A 243 -3.88 1.05 16.99
C ARG A 243 -2.66 0.78 16.12
N HIS A 244 -2.87 0.65 14.82
CA HIS A 244 -1.83 0.36 13.83
C HIS A 244 -1.86 1.39 12.73
N THR A 245 -0.77 2.15 12.62
CA THR A 245 -0.66 3.23 11.63
C THR A 245 0.61 3.12 10.80
N LEU A 246 0.51 3.54 9.54
CA LEU A 246 1.65 3.68 8.64
C LEU A 246 2.01 5.17 8.52
N TRP A 247 3.25 5.53 8.84
CA TRP A 247 3.75 6.89 8.69
C TRP A 247 4.75 6.94 7.54
N VAL A 248 4.44 7.73 6.53
CA VAL A 248 5.30 7.92 5.37
C VAL A 248 6.17 9.14 5.61
N VAL A 249 7.47 8.90 5.77
CA VAL A 249 8.46 9.94 6.12
C VAL A 249 9.37 10.26 4.93
N PRO A 250 10.05 11.43 4.91
CA PRO A 250 10.87 11.84 3.77
C PRO A 250 12.00 10.88 3.40
N GLY A 251 12.68 10.28 4.38
CA GLY A 251 13.82 9.43 4.12
C GLY A 251 14.20 8.48 5.27
N VAL A 252 15.24 7.68 5.04
CA VAL A 252 15.72 6.65 5.98
C VAL A 252 16.31 7.26 7.25
N LYS A 253 17.08 8.33 7.12
CA LYS A 253 17.71 9.04 8.27
C LYS A 253 16.65 9.70 9.13
N GLU A 254 15.64 10.28 8.48
CA GLU A 254 14.49 10.93 9.09
C GLU A 254 13.64 9.90 9.86
N ALA A 255 13.43 8.71 9.29
CA ALA A 255 12.76 7.61 9.98
C ALA A 255 13.51 7.14 11.23
N GLN A 256 14.85 7.05 11.16
CA GLN A 256 15.67 6.69 12.32
C GLN A 256 15.61 7.73 13.43
N ALA A 257 15.71 9.02 13.07
CA ALA A 257 15.60 10.13 14.01
C ALA A 257 14.21 10.19 14.65
N LEU A 258 13.15 10.04 13.82
CA LEU A 258 11.77 10.07 14.29
C LEU A 258 11.47 8.90 15.25
N LYS A 259 11.96 7.70 14.95
CA LYS A 259 11.85 6.56 15.89
C LYS A 259 12.43 6.91 17.27
N LYS A 260 13.67 7.39 17.32
CA LYS A 260 14.35 7.77 18.59
C LYS A 260 13.60 8.87 19.35
N LEU A 261 13.00 9.80 18.61
CA LEU A 261 12.22 10.89 19.21
C LEU A 261 10.88 10.36 19.75
N LEU A 262 10.13 9.57 18.98
CA LEU A 262 8.85 8.98 19.37
C LEU A 262 8.97 8.09 20.62
N GLU A 263 10.03 7.28 20.73
CA GLU A 263 10.27 6.40 21.86
C GLU A 263 10.39 7.14 23.20
N ARG A 264 10.68 8.44 23.16
CA ARG A 264 10.77 9.32 24.35
C ARG A 264 9.48 10.12 24.61
N THR A 265 8.47 10.00 23.73
CA THR A 265 7.21 10.75 23.84
C THR A 265 6.12 9.96 24.56
N PRO A 266 5.04 10.62 25.03
CA PRO A 266 3.91 9.94 25.64
C PRO A 266 3.25 8.88 24.75
N LEU A 267 3.37 8.94 23.42
CA LEU A 267 2.88 7.89 22.51
C LEU A 267 3.47 6.52 22.86
N CYS A 268 4.77 6.46 23.12
CA CYS A 268 5.43 5.20 23.48
C CYS A 268 5.44 4.95 24.98
N THR A 269 5.68 6.00 25.82
CA THR A 269 5.89 5.84 27.26
C THR A 269 4.60 5.70 28.06
N LYS A 270 3.45 6.22 27.56
CA LYS A 270 2.17 6.18 28.25
C LYS A 270 1.10 5.41 27.47
N LEU A 271 1.09 5.54 26.14
CA LEU A 271 0.09 4.92 25.27
C LEU A 271 0.58 3.61 24.66
N GLU A 272 1.80 3.19 24.99
CA GLU A 272 2.41 1.89 24.67
C GLU A 272 2.52 1.59 23.16
N PHE A 273 2.63 2.62 22.32
CA PHE A 273 2.90 2.42 20.90
C PHE A 273 4.33 1.92 20.67
N LYS A 274 4.46 0.84 19.93
CA LYS A 274 5.74 0.31 19.48
C LYS A 274 6.10 0.89 18.11
N VAL A 275 7.26 1.54 17.99
CA VAL A 275 7.72 2.10 16.73
C VAL A 275 8.52 1.08 15.93
N VAL A 276 8.04 0.74 14.75
CA VAL A 276 8.65 -0.20 13.80
C VAL A 276 9.21 0.58 12.63
N ASN A 277 10.53 0.70 12.55
CA ASN A 277 11.18 1.35 11.42
C ASN A 277 11.52 0.30 10.35
N VAL A 278 10.93 0.47 9.16
CA VAL A 278 11.17 -0.33 7.96
C VAL A 278 11.60 0.53 6.77
N ALA A 279 11.97 1.79 7.04
CA ALA A 279 12.43 2.69 5.99
C ALA A 279 13.66 2.12 5.26
N GLY A 280 13.63 2.17 3.94
CA GLY A 280 14.67 1.66 3.04
C GLY A 280 14.17 1.69 1.60
N ASN A 281 15.03 1.32 0.65
CA ASN A 281 14.65 1.22 -0.76
C ASN A 281 13.73 0.01 -0.98
N SER A 282 12.77 0.14 -1.89
CA SER A 282 11.76 -0.88 -2.19
C SER A 282 12.19 -1.92 -3.21
N GLU A 283 13.40 -1.78 -3.79
CA GLU A 283 13.86 -2.56 -4.95
C GLU A 283 14.33 -3.98 -4.60
N ASP A 284 14.57 -4.27 -3.32
CA ASP A 284 15.04 -5.57 -2.85
C ASP A 284 13.88 -6.34 -2.19
N ASP A 285 13.41 -7.40 -2.85
CA ASP A 285 12.26 -8.18 -2.41
C ASP A 285 12.53 -9.00 -1.15
N GLU A 286 13.75 -9.49 -0.95
CA GLU A 286 14.13 -10.20 0.29
C GLU A 286 14.04 -9.25 1.48
N GLN A 287 14.60 -8.05 1.37
CA GLN A 287 14.48 -7.01 2.39
C GLN A 287 13.03 -6.52 2.58
N ARG A 288 12.20 -6.60 1.54
CA ARG A 288 10.76 -6.29 1.64
C ARG A 288 10.03 -7.35 2.45
N GLY A 289 10.32 -8.63 2.22
CA GLY A 289 9.79 -9.76 2.99
C GLY A 289 10.14 -9.65 4.48
N ASP A 290 11.40 -9.41 4.80
CA ASP A 290 11.89 -9.20 6.18
C ASP A 290 11.22 -7.99 6.85
N ALA A 291 10.99 -6.90 6.09
CA ALA A 291 10.31 -5.72 6.59
C ALA A 291 8.83 -6.00 6.92
N LEU A 292 8.14 -6.75 6.06
CA LEU A 292 6.77 -7.15 6.30
C LEU A 292 6.64 -8.05 7.52
N ASP A 293 7.50 -9.05 7.64
CA ASP A 293 7.51 -9.97 8.79
C ASP A 293 7.81 -9.25 10.10
N LYS A 294 8.72 -8.27 10.08
CA LYS A 294 9.00 -7.40 11.22
C LYS A 294 7.77 -6.59 11.66
N VAL A 295 7.00 -6.06 10.70
CA VAL A 295 5.76 -5.33 10.98
C VAL A 295 4.70 -6.27 11.54
N LEU A 296 4.43 -7.40 10.90
CA LEU A 296 3.43 -8.36 11.34
C LEU A 296 3.73 -8.89 12.74
N LYS A 297 4.98 -9.26 13.01
CA LYS A 297 5.42 -9.68 14.35
C LYS A 297 5.21 -8.59 15.41
N ALA A 298 5.43 -7.32 15.05
CA ALA A 298 5.24 -6.22 15.99
C ALA A 298 3.75 -5.95 16.26
N ILE A 299 2.90 -6.19 15.26
CA ILE A 299 1.43 -6.13 15.35
C ILE A 299 0.87 -7.30 16.19
N GLY A 300 1.58 -8.44 16.26
CA GLY A 300 1.11 -9.64 16.94
C GLY A 300 0.52 -10.68 15.98
N ILE A 301 0.82 -10.58 14.69
CA ILE A 301 0.38 -11.56 13.69
C ILE A 301 1.51 -12.55 13.43
N ASP A 302 1.23 -13.82 13.65
CA ASP A 302 2.12 -14.92 13.28
C ASP A 302 1.51 -15.74 12.12
N LYS A 303 2.14 -15.63 10.94
CA LYS A 303 1.71 -16.37 9.74
C LYS A 303 1.83 -17.88 9.89
N LYS A 304 2.74 -18.37 10.75
CA LYS A 304 3.01 -19.81 10.90
C LYS A 304 1.96 -20.49 11.77
N SER A 305 1.61 -19.86 12.90
CA SER A 305 0.58 -20.35 13.81
C SER A 305 -0.83 -19.92 13.42
N GLY A 306 -0.97 -18.89 12.57
CA GLY A 306 -2.23 -18.26 12.23
C GLY A 306 -2.80 -17.39 13.37
N SER A 307 -2.01 -17.08 14.43
CA SER A 307 -2.48 -16.21 15.50
C SER A 307 -2.53 -14.75 15.08
N ASP A 308 -3.55 -14.04 15.55
CA ASP A 308 -3.74 -12.61 15.38
C ASP A 308 -4.07 -11.94 16.71
N ASP A 309 -3.06 -11.34 17.34
CA ASP A 309 -3.17 -10.57 18.59
C ASP A 309 -3.14 -9.06 18.32
N SER A 310 -3.53 -8.62 17.12
CA SER A 310 -3.47 -7.20 16.72
C SER A 310 -4.37 -6.29 17.57
N ASP A 311 -5.36 -6.85 18.24
CA ASP A 311 -6.21 -6.13 19.19
C ASP A 311 -5.52 -5.82 20.54
N GLN A 312 -4.43 -6.52 20.88
CA GLN A 312 -3.66 -6.34 22.12
C GLN A 312 -2.46 -5.40 21.96
N THR A 313 -2.07 -5.10 20.74
CA THR A 313 -0.86 -4.32 20.44
C THR A 313 -1.19 -2.95 19.84
N ARG A 314 -0.19 -2.06 19.83
CA ARG A 314 -0.26 -0.74 19.18
C ARG A 314 1.06 -0.48 18.46
N THR A 315 1.01 -0.12 17.18
CA THR A 315 2.21 0.09 16.38
C THR A 315 2.16 1.35 15.53
N ILE A 316 3.31 2.00 15.41
CA ILE A 316 3.59 3.04 14.42
C ILE A 316 4.65 2.47 13.48
N THR A 317 4.29 2.22 12.23
CA THR A 317 5.23 1.76 11.21
C THR A 317 5.79 2.96 10.45
N LEU A 318 7.11 3.17 10.50
CA LEU A 318 7.78 4.23 9.74
C LEU A 318 8.34 3.66 8.43
N SER A 319 7.96 4.28 7.32
CA SER A 319 8.46 3.93 5.98
C SER A 319 8.77 5.19 5.16
N CYS A 320 9.70 5.09 4.22
CA CYS A 320 9.96 6.14 3.22
C CYS A 320 9.69 5.69 1.77
N GLY A 321 9.32 4.44 1.57
CA GLY A 321 9.03 3.82 0.26
C GLY A 321 8.77 2.32 0.37
N ARG A 322 9.45 1.63 1.30
CA ARG A 322 9.24 0.19 1.54
C ARG A 322 7.87 -0.05 2.15
N LEU A 323 7.16 -1.08 1.69
CA LEU A 323 5.79 -1.45 2.11
C LEU A 323 4.69 -0.42 1.75
N THR A 324 5.00 0.62 0.97
CA THR A 324 3.98 1.56 0.47
C THR A 324 3.26 1.00 -0.75
N THR A 325 3.86 0.02 -1.44
CA THR A 325 3.30 -0.69 -2.59
C THR A 325 3.46 -2.20 -2.44
N GLY A 326 2.64 -3.00 -3.12
CA GLY A 326 2.79 -4.43 -3.28
C GLY A 326 2.64 -5.29 -2.00
N VAL A 327 2.15 -4.75 -0.89
CA VAL A 327 1.93 -5.50 0.37
C VAL A 327 0.58 -5.19 0.99
N THR A 328 0.05 -6.13 1.76
CA THR A 328 -1.19 -5.96 2.51
C THR A 328 -0.92 -6.18 4.00
N VAL A 329 -1.17 -5.15 4.81
CA VAL A 329 -1.15 -5.22 6.27
C VAL A 329 -2.54 -4.84 6.76
N ARG A 330 -3.41 -5.83 6.92
CA ARG A 330 -4.84 -5.65 7.21
C ARG A 330 -5.15 -4.77 8.43
N PRO A 331 -4.38 -4.86 9.55
CA PRO A 331 -4.64 -4.06 10.74
C PRO A 331 -4.33 -2.56 10.61
N TRP A 332 -3.63 -2.11 9.57
CA TRP A 332 -3.42 -0.67 9.39
C TRP A 332 -4.76 0.03 9.16
N THR A 333 -5.06 1.00 10.02
CA THR A 333 -6.30 1.79 9.96
C THR A 333 -6.07 3.22 9.51
N ALA A 334 -4.85 3.73 9.60
CA ALA A 334 -4.52 5.08 9.16
C ALA A 334 -3.13 5.19 8.53
N VAL A 335 -3.03 6.09 7.55
CA VAL A 335 -1.76 6.60 7.01
C VAL A 335 -1.57 8.03 7.49
N LEU A 336 -0.38 8.33 8.04
CA LEU A 336 0.08 9.71 8.23
C LEU A 336 1.12 10.03 7.15
N TYR A 337 0.80 10.96 6.27
CA TYR A 337 1.65 11.29 5.13
C TYR A 337 2.50 12.54 5.44
N LEU A 338 3.80 12.32 5.74
CA LEU A 338 4.77 13.35 6.19
C LEU A 338 5.81 13.68 5.12
N LYS A 339 5.44 13.56 3.84
CA LYS A 339 6.27 13.97 2.70
C LYS A 339 5.61 15.13 1.96
N GLY A 340 6.41 15.99 1.32
CA GLY A 340 5.91 17.07 0.50
C GLY A 340 5.18 16.60 -0.77
N SER A 341 4.38 17.49 -1.36
CA SER A 341 3.69 17.24 -2.63
C SER A 341 4.68 17.19 -3.80
N ASP A 342 5.69 18.04 -3.77
CA ASP A 342 6.77 18.18 -4.76
C ASP A 342 7.63 16.92 -4.93
N THR A 343 7.72 16.09 -3.89
CA THR A 343 8.55 14.88 -3.86
C THR A 343 7.76 13.57 -3.99
N THR A 344 6.46 13.66 -4.32
CA THR A 344 5.57 12.49 -4.34
C THR A 344 4.75 12.45 -5.61
N ALA A 345 4.97 11.43 -6.44
CA ALA A 345 4.11 11.16 -7.59
C ALA A 345 2.70 10.77 -7.16
N ALA A 346 1.69 11.19 -7.89
CA ALA A 346 0.27 10.90 -7.60
C ALA A 346 0.01 9.39 -7.50
N SER A 347 0.62 8.58 -8.38
CA SER A 347 0.51 7.12 -8.34
C SER A 347 1.02 6.53 -7.02
N THR A 348 2.21 6.95 -6.57
CA THR A 348 2.80 6.51 -5.30
C THR A 348 1.94 6.92 -4.11
N TYR A 349 1.39 8.12 -4.15
CA TYR A 349 0.47 8.60 -3.10
C TYR A 349 -0.77 7.72 -3.03
N MET A 350 -1.47 7.51 -4.14
CA MET A 350 -2.67 6.69 -4.22
C MET A 350 -2.42 5.25 -3.78
N GLN A 351 -1.37 4.61 -4.30
CA GLN A 351 -0.99 3.26 -3.89
C GLN A 351 -0.73 3.16 -2.39
N THR A 352 -0.14 4.20 -1.80
CA THR A 352 0.17 4.23 -0.36
C THR A 352 -1.09 4.38 0.49
N ILE A 353 -1.97 5.33 0.16
CA ILE A 353 -3.17 5.57 0.97
C ILE A 353 -4.15 4.39 0.92
N PHE A 354 -4.23 3.68 -0.20
CA PHE A 354 -5.05 2.48 -0.31
C PHE A 354 -4.55 1.29 0.51
N ARG A 355 -3.32 1.33 1.07
CA ARG A 355 -2.84 0.26 1.98
C ARG A 355 -3.70 0.10 3.22
N VAL A 356 -4.39 1.16 3.67
CA VAL A 356 -5.28 1.11 4.84
C VAL A 356 -6.71 0.70 4.50
N GLN A 357 -7.06 0.53 3.24
CA GLN A 357 -8.40 0.12 2.80
C GLN A 357 -8.63 -1.41 2.91
N SER A 358 -7.62 -2.18 3.28
CA SER A 358 -7.75 -3.62 3.43
C SER A 358 -8.78 -3.99 4.50
N PRO A 359 -9.68 -4.95 4.24
CA PRO A 359 -10.62 -5.46 5.22
C PRO A 359 -9.91 -6.03 6.45
N HIS A 360 -10.44 -5.76 7.63
CA HIS A 360 -9.94 -6.33 8.88
C HIS A 360 -11.03 -6.30 9.95
N THR A 361 -11.01 -7.30 10.84
CA THR A 361 -11.91 -7.40 11.98
C THR A 361 -11.09 -7.36 13.26
N ILE A 362 -11.44 -6.46 14.19
CA ILE A 362 -10.81 -6.31 15.51
C ILE A 362 -11.89 -6.54 16.57
N ASN A 363 -11.66 -7.47 17.47
CA ASN A 363 -12.62 -7.80 18.55
C ASN A 363 -14.04 -8.07 18.02
N GLY A 364 -14.18 -8.77 16.91
CA GLY A 364 -15.47 -9.06 16.27
C GLY A 364 -16.11 -7.88 15.54
N MET A 365 -15.50 -6.69 15.59
CA MET A 365 -15.98 -5.51 14.87
C MET A 365 -15.20 -5.32 13.57
N MET A 366 -15.93 -5.26 12.47
CA MET A 366 -15.34 -5.01 11.16
C MET A 366 -14.87 -3.56 11.04
N LYS A 367 -13.71 -3.36 10.43
CA LYS A 367 -13.16 -2.05 10.09
C LYS A 367 -14.06 -1.36 9.05
N SER A 368 -14.95 -0.47 9.52
CA SER A 368 -15.90 0.27 8.67
C SER A 368 -15.28 1.49 7.99
N LYS A 369 -14.21 2.03 8.56
CA LYS A 369 -13.51 3.23 8.07
C LYS A 369 -12.00 3.03 8.11
N CYS A 370 -11.30 3.71 7.20
CA CYS A 370 -9.87 3.92 7.22
C CYS A 370 -9.55 5.40 6.98
N TYR A 371 -8.37 5.85 7.40
CA TYR A 371 -8.09 7.27 7.48
C TYR A 371 -6.75 7.61 6.81
N VAL A 372 -6.73 8.79 6.21
CA VAL A 372 -5.50 9.41 5.69
C VAL A 372 -5.35 10.77 6.36
N PHE A 373 -4.25 10.97 7.05
CA PHE A 373 -3.85 12.26 7.62
C PHE A 373 -2.77 12.85 6.71
N ASP A 374 -3.16 13.78 5.86
CA ASP A 374 -2.25 14.45 4.94
C ASP A 374 -1.87 15.83 5.48
N PHE A 375 -0.58 16.07 5.62
CA PHE A 375 -0.05 17.31 6.16
C PHE A 375 0.44 18.30 5.09
N ALA A 376 0.20 17.98 3.81
CA ALA A 376 0.43 18.84 2.65
C ALA A 376 -0.89 19.01 1.86
N PRO A 377 -1.78 19.95 2.28
CA PRO A 377 -3.12 20.11 1.68
C PRO A 377 -3.09 20.42 0.19
N GLU A 378 -2.02 20.99 -0.32
CA GLU A 378 -1.83 21.30 -1.74
C GLU A 378 -1.92 20.03 -2.60
N ARG A 379 -1.54 18.88 -2.06
CA ARG A 379 -1.62 17.58 -2.74
C ARG A 379 -3.05 17.13 -3.02
N ALA A 380 -3.97 17.45 -2.14
CA ALA A 380 -5.36 17.05 -2.26
C ALA A 380 -6.16 17.96 -3.21
N LEU A 381 -5.57 19.09 -3.63
CA LEU A 381 -6.21 20.09 -4.49
C LEU A 381 -5.73 20.05 -5.94
N THR A 382 -4.70 19.28 -6.24
CA THR A 382 -4.16 19.03 -7.58
C THR A 382 -4.56 17.65 -8.09
#